data_ef351f0ac7d5171e640ca12e4d32a0c2
#
_entry.id   ef351f0ac7d5171e640ca12e4d32a0c2
#
_cell.length_a   1.000
_cell.length_b   1.000
_cell.length_c   1.000
_cell.angle_alpha   90.00
_cell.angle_beta   90.00
_cell.angle_gamma   90.00
#
_symmetry.space_group_name_H-M   'P 1'
#
loop_
_entity.id
_entity.type
_entity.pdbx_description
1 polymer ?
#
loop_
_entity_poly.entity_id
_entity_poly.type
_entity_poly.pdbx_seq_one_letter_code
_entity_poly.pdbx_strand_id
1 'polypeptide(L)'
;MKPYISVVIKPTLYCNESCSHCYHTPEERVPGEISLDTLDRLFGMISREYEAVWFIWHGGEPMTLPMSFYKSAIELEEKHFGKRSFRVGNTIQTNGTLLNRRFMAYCREKAINVGVSWEGPWNGVLRQLDPEKAVSMLSSKENKYSVSATISRETASKQAEIYRFFRDRGTNVSLSPVIPAGCAL
;
A
#
# COMPACT_ATOMS: atom_id res chain seq x y z
N MET A 1 -10.79 -17.39 -20.28
CA MET A 1 -10.42 -16.43 -19.22
C MET A 1 -9.22 -15.63 -19.70
N LYS A 2 -9.15 -14.36 -19.34
CA LYS A 2 -7.98 -13.50 -19.59
C LYS A 2 -6.84 -13.90 -18.64
N PRO A 3 -5.57 -13.80 -19.02
CA PRO A 3 -4.48 -14.37 -18.24
C PRO A 3 -4.25 -13.67 -16.89
N TYR A 4 -4.35 -12.34 -16.84
CA TYR A 4 -3.96 -11.57 -15.65
C TYR A 4 -4.59 -10.18 -15.61
N ILE A 5 -4.81 -9.66 -14.37
CA ILE A 5 -5.18 -8.26 -14.11
C ILE A 5 -4.55 -7.78 -12.80
N SER A 6 -4.15 -6.50 -12.75
CA SER A 6 -3.89 -5.78 -11.49
C SER A 6 -5.06 -4.85 -11.18
N VAL A 7 -5.52 -4.87 -9.95
CA VAL A 7 -6.66 -4.06 -9.49
C VAL A 7 -6.27 -3.25 -8.27
N VAL A 8 -6.36 -1.93 -8.40
CA VAL A 8 -6.20 -1.03 -7.24
C VAL A 8 -7.53 -0.92 -6.52
N ILE A 9 -7.55 -1.35 -5.26
CA ILE A 9 -8.70 -1.20 -4.37
C ILE A 9 -8.39 -0.08 -3.38
N LYS A 10 -9.28 0.91 -3.31
CA LYS A 10 -9.22 1.99 -2.32
C LYS A 10 -10.21 1.65 -1.20
N PRO A 11 -9.77 0.93 -0.16
CA PRO A 11 -10.69 0.47 0.89
C PRO A 11 -11.24 1.62 1.72
N THR A 12 -10.48 2.71 1.84
CA THR A 12 -10.90 3.98 2.41
C THR A 12 -10.19 5.14 1.72
N LEU A 13 -10.80 6.31 1.72
CA LEU A 13 -10.14 7.57 1.31
C LEU A 13 -9.63 8.36 2.52
N TYR A 14 -10.02 7.97 3.73
CA TYR A 14 -9.49 8.56 4.95
C TYR A 14 -7.99 8.28 5.09
N CYS A 15 -7.25 9.30 5.53
CA CYS A 15 -5.82 9.21 5.79
C CYS A 15 -5.49 9.93 7.11
N ASN A 16 -4.58 9.36 7.88
CA ASN A 16 -4.06 9.98 9.10
C ASN A 16 -2.94 10.99 8.84
N GLU A 17 -2.66 11.30 7.56
CA GLU A 17 -1.60 12.21 7.13
C GLU A 17 -2.10 13.21 6.08
N SER A 18 -1.42 14.36 5.98
CA SER A 18 -1.74 15.44 5.02
C SER A 18 -0.52 15.81 4.19
N CYS A 19 -0.12 14.87 3.30
CA CYS A 19 1.04 15.04 2.42
C CYS A 19 0.81 16.17 1.41
N SER A 20 1.82 17.02 1.20
CA SER A 20 1.76 18.15 0.25
C SER A 20 1.62 17.72 -1.21
N HIS A 21 2.06 16.51 -1.55
CA HIS A 21 2.03 15.93 -2.89
C HIS A 21 0.88 14.94 -3.11
N CYS A 22 -0.07 14.85 -2.17
CA CYS A 22 -1.15 13.88 -2.28
C CYS A 22 -2.02 14.16 -3.49
N TYR A 23 -2.28 13.13 -4.31
CA TYR A 23 -3.18 13.24 -5.46
C TYR A 23 -4.66 13.34 -5.08
N HIS A 24 -5.01 13.10 -3.80
CA HIS A 24 -6.33 13.42 -3.24
C HIS A 24 -6.32 14.81 -2.62
N THR A 25 -7.41 15.56 -2.84
CA THR A 25 -7.64 16.81 -2.13
C THR A 25 -8.06 16.53 -0.67
N PRO A 26 -7.97 17.52 0.26
CA PRO A 26 -8.45 17.34 1.63
C PRO A 26 -9.93 16.94 1.69
N GLU A 27 -10.76 17.49 0.79
CA GLU A 27 -12.21 17.25 0.73
C GLU A 27 -12.54 15.80 0.30
N GLU A 28 -11.66 15.14 -0.46
CA GLU A 28 -11.83 13.75 -0.87
C GLU A 28 -11.45 12.75 0.24
N ARG A 29 -10.70 13.20 1.27
CA ARG A 29 -10.21 12.33 2.37
C ARG A 29 -11.26 12.15 3.46
N VAL A 30 -12.45 11.73 3.06
CA VAL A 30 -13.57 11.54 3.98
C VAL A 30 -13.52 10.18 4.69
N PRO A 31 -14.02 10.09 5.94
CA PRO A 31 -14.22 8.80 6.60
C PRO A 31 -15.20 7.92 5.82
N GLY A 32 -14.94 6.64 5.84
CA GLY A 32 -15.74 5.63 5.16
C GLY A 32 -14.87 4.47 4.70
N GLU A 33 -15.52 3.35 4.44
CA GLU A 33 -14.87 2.15 3.94
C GLU A 33 -15.70 1.50 2.84
N ILE A 34 -15.03 0.79 1.93
CA ILE A 34 -15.68 -0.05 0.96
C ILE A 34 -16.41 -1.21 1.68
N SER A 35 -17.66 -1.49 1.30
CA SER A 35 -18.40 -2.58 1.93
C SER A 35 -17.85 -3.95 1.52
N LEU A 36 -17.95 -4.93 2.42
CA LEU A 36 -17.60 -6.32 2.12
C LEU A 36 -18.49 -6.89 1.00
N ASP A 37 -19.74 -6.44 0.88
CA ASP A 37 -20.64 -6.82 -0.23
C ASP A 37 -20.12 -6.32 -1.58
N THR A 38 -19.55 -5.12 -1.63
CA THR A 38 -18.92 -4.61 -2.85
C THR A 38 -17.67 -5.43 -3.21
N LEU A 39 -16.86 -5.83 -2.22
CA LEU A 39 -15.70 -6.70 -2.44
C LEU A 39 -16.13 -8.10 -2.90
N ASP A 40 -17.17 -8.67 -2.29
CA ASP A 40 -17.70 -9.98 -2.68
C ASP A 40 -18.11 -10.01 -4.15
N ARG A 41 -18.85 -8.98 -4.58
CA ARG A 41 -19.23 -8.82 -6.01
C ARG A 41 -18.04 -8.62 -6.92
N LEU A 42 -17.08 -7.77 -6.53
CA LEU A 42 -15.87 -7.51 -7.30
C LEU A 42 -15.05 -8.80 -7.50
N PHE A 43 -14.77 -9.52 -6.42
CA PHE A 43 -14.01 -10.77 -6.47
C PHE A 43 -14.74 -11.83 -7.29
N GLY A 44 -16.06 -11.93 -7.16
CA GLY A 44 -16.88 -12.82 -7.97
C GLY A 44 -16.82 -12.51 -9.48
N MET A 45 -16.78 -11.24 -9.86
CA MET A 45 -16.60 -10.82 -11.26
C MET A 45 -15.20 -11.17 -11.78
N ILE A 46 -14.16 -10.79 -11.03
CA ILE A 46 -12.76 -11.00 -11.44
C ILE A 46 -12.45 -12.50 -11.56
N SER A 47 -12.90 -13.31 -10.62
CA SER A 47 -12.64 -14.75 -10.61
C SER A 47 -13.24 -15.49 -11.82
N ARG A 48 -14.30 -14.95 -12.44
CA ARG A 48 -14.89 -15.50 -13.66
C ARG A 48 -14.15 -15.08 -14.93
N GLU A 49 -13.56 -13.87 -14.93
CA GLU A 49 -12.97 -13.28 -16.13
C GLU A 49 -11.46 -13.55 -16.25
N TYR A 50 -10.75 -13.67 -15.12
CA TYR A 50 -9.30 -13.71 -15.09
C TYR A 50 -8.77 -14.98 -14.41
N GLU A 51 -7.63 -15.47 -14.92
CA GLU A 51 -6.92 -16.61 -14.33
C GLU A 51 -6.11 -16.25 -13.10
N ALA A 52 -5.50 -15.06 -13.13
CA ALA A 52 -4.70 -14.53 -12.03
C ALA A 52 -5.00 -13.06 -11.80
N VAL A 53 -4.84 -12.61 -10.54
CA VAL A 53 -5.07 -11.23 -10.16
C VAL A 53 -4.05 -10.77 -9.12
N TRP A 54 -3.71 -9.48 -9.18
CA TRP A 54 -2.95 -8.81 -8.14
C TRP A 54 -3.77 -7.66 -7.58
N PHE A 55 -4.19 -7.76 -6.33
CA PHE A 55 -4.88 -6.68 -5.63
C PHE A 55 -3.87 -5.76 -4.95
N ILE A 56 -4.05 -4.44 -5.16
CA ILE A 56 -3.24 -3.40 -4.55
C ILE A 56 -4.16 -2.56 -3.66
N TRP A 57 -4.08 -2.78 -2.37
CA TRP A 57 -4.83 -2.04 -1.36
C TRP A 57 -4.14 -0.68 -1.14
N HIS A 58 -4.81 0.38 -1.56
CA HIS A 58 -4.29 1.75 -1.59
C HIS A 58 -5.37 2.74 -1.12
N GLY A 59 -5.33 3.98 -1.56
CA GLY A 59 -6.35 5.02 -1.30
C GLY A 59 -5.83 6.12 -0.40
N GLY A 60 -6.50 6.37 0.74
CA GLY A 60 -5.97 7.19 1.82
C GLY A 60 -4.88 6.42 2.57
N GLU A 61 -5.10 6.13 3.84
CA GLU A 61 -4.23 5.18 4.57
C GLU A 61 -4.98 3.88 4.86
N PRO A 62 -4.67 2.79 4.15
CA PRO A 62 -5.36 1.52 4.33
C PRO A 62 -5.31 1.00 5.77
N MET A 63 -4.21 1.22 6.48
CA MET A 63 -4.04 0.72 7.85
C MET A 63 -4.86 1.46 8.91
N THR A 64 -5.64 2.48 8.53
CA THR A 64 -6.67 3.05 9.41
C THR A 64 -7.86 2.12 9.57
N LEU A 65 -8.04 1.17 8.64
CA LEU A 65 -9.02 0.10 8.79
C LEU A 65 -8.50 -1.01 9.73
N PRO A 66 -9.41 -1.65 10.49
CA PRO A 66 -9.00 -2.70 11.42
C PRO A 66 -8.55 -3.97 10.66
N MET A 67 -7.68 -4.75 11.31
CA MET A 67 -7.20 -6.02 10.74
C MET A 67 -8.35 -7.01 10.44
N SER A 68 -9.47 -6.92 11.16
CA SER A 68 -10.68 -7.72 10.88
C SER A 68 -11.23 -7.50 9.49
N PHE A 69 -11.19 -6.25 8.98
CA PHE A 69 -11.59 -5.94 7.61
C PHE A 69 -10.76 -6.75 6.59
N TYR A 70 -9.43 -6.74 6.73
CA TYR A 70 -8.55 -7.50 5.84
C TYR A 70 -8.74 -9.01 5.94
N LYS A 71 -9.01 -9.52 7.15
CA LYS A 71 -9.32 -10.94 7.33
C LYS A 71 -10.58 -11.32 6.54
N SER A 72 -11.66 -10.56 6.68
CA SER A 72 -12.89 -10.81 5.93
C SER A 72 -12.70 -10.65 4.43
N ALA A 73 -11.91 -9.67 3.99
CA ALA A 73 -11.59 -9.49 2.56
C ALA A 73 -10.83 -10.70 1.98
N ILE A 74 -9.82 -11.22 2.70
CA ILE A 74 -9.07 -12.41 2.26
C ILE A 74 -9.96 -13.67 2.27
N GLU A 75 -10.86 -13.81 3.25
CA GLU A 75 -11.85 -14.90 3.25
C GLU A 75 -12.77 -14.86 2.02
N LEU A 76 -13.17 -13.65 1.58
CA LEU A 76 -13.94 -13.47 0.34
C LEU A 76 -13.10 -13.81 -0.91
N GLU A 77 -11.83 -13.46 -0.95
CA GLU A 77 -10.93 -13.89 -2.02
C GLU A 77 -10.84 -15.42 -2.07
N GLU A 78 -10.59 -16.08 -0.95
CA GLU A 78 -10.50 -17.53 -0.84
C GLU A 78 -11.83 -18.20 -1.29
N LYS A 79 -13.00 -17.62 -0.95
CA LYS A 79 -14.31 -18.07 -1.39
C LYS A 79 -14.45 -18.08 -2.92
N HIS A 80 -14.02 -16.99 -3.59
CA HIS A 80 -14.23 -16.83 -5.03
C HIS A 80 -13.15 -17.49 -5.89
N PHE A 81 -11.91 -17.51 -5.44
CA PHE A 81 -10.79 -18.10 -6.19
C PHE A 81 -10.57 -19.58 -5.84
N GLY A 82 -10.92 -20.03 -4.64
CA GLY A 82 -10.86 -21.43 -4.21
C GLY A 82 -9.51 -22.07 -4.48
N LYS A 83 -9.49 -23.17 -5.27
CA LYS A 83 -8.26 -23.88 -5.64
C LYS A 83 -7.25 -23.02 -6.44
N ARG A 84 -7.67 -21.86 -6.95
CA ARG A 84 -6.79 -20.92 -7.67
C ARG A 84 -6.29 -19.78 -6.78
N SER A 85 -6.49 -19.84 -5.47
CA SER A 85 -6.03 -18.81 -4.53
C SER A 85 -4.53 -18.53 -4.64
N PHE A 86 -3.72 -19.51 -5.04
CA PHE A 86 -2.29 -19.33 -5.33
C PHE A 86 -1.99 -18.38 -6.51
N ARG A 87 -3.00 -18.01 -7.30
CA ARG A 87 -2.92 -17.02 -8.40
C ARG A 87 -3.44 -15.64 -7.98
N VAL A 88 -3.75 -15.47 -6.71
CA VAL A 88 -4.13 -14.18 -6.13
C VAL A 88 -2.95 -13.63 -5.38
N GLY A 89 -2.49 -12.45 -5.78
CA GLY A 89 -1.45 -11.70 -5.06
C GLY A 89 -2.05 -10.48 -4.38
N ASN A 90 -1.52 -10.12 -3.23
CA ASN A 90 -1.93 -8.95 -2.47
C ASN A 90 -0.74 -8.07 -2.13
N THR A 91 -0.91 -6.75 -2.26
CA THR A 91 0.00 -5.73 -1.74
C THR A 91 -0.80 -4.68 -0.98
N ILE A 92 -0.36 -4.30 0.20
CA ILE A 92 -0.88 -3.14 0.91
C ILE A 92 0.15 -2.01 0.78
N GLN A 93 -0.26 -0.89 0.18
CA GLN A 93 0.56 0.32 0.10
C GLN A 93 0.15 1.26 1.22
N THR A 94 1.06 1.53 2.15
CA THR A 94 0.82 2.31 3.37
C THR A 94 1.84 3.45 3.53
N ASN A 95 1.48 4.50 4.27
CA ASN A 95 2.43 5.50 4.73
C ASN A 95 3.37 4.96 5.83
N GLY A 96 3.13 3.75 6.31
CA GLY A 96 3.98 3.03 7.26
C GLY A 96 3.83 3.44 8.72
N THR A 97 3.17 4.54 9.04
CA THR A 97 3.13 5.10 10.41
C THR A 97 2.32 4.26 11.40
N LEU A 98 1.39 3.45 10.89
CA LEU A 98 0.53 2.54 11.67
C LEU A 98 1.01 1.09 11.64
N LEU A 99 2.13 0.79 10.98
CA LEU A 99 2.70 -0.55 10.93
C LEU A 99 3.02 -1.06 12.34
N ASN A 100 2.66 -2.33 12.58
CA ASN A 100 2.92 -2.99 13.84
C ASN A 100 3.22 -4.48 13.64
N ARG A 101 3.82 -5.11 14.64
CA ARG A 101 4.24 -6.52 14.59
C ARG A 101 3.10 -7.49 14.30
N ARG A 102 1.91 -7.22 14.87
CA ARG A 102 0.74 -8.10 14.70
C ARG A 102 0.25 -8.09 13.25
N PHE A 103 0.18 -6.91 12.64
CA PHE A 103 -0.23 -6.77 11.24
C PHE A 103 0.80 -7.41 10.29
N MET A 104 2.09 -7.19 10.55
CA MET A 104 3.15 -7.82 9.74
C MET A 104 3.18 -9.34 9.86
N ALA A 105 2.90 -9.88 11.05
CA ALA A 105 2.76 -11.33 11.23
C ALA A 105 1.61 -11.89 10.35
N TYR A 106 0.48 -11.19 10.33
CA TYR A 106 -0.65 -11.54 9.47
C TYR A 106 -0.30 -11.44 7.98
N CYS A 107 0.39 -10.37 7.56
CA CYS A 107 0.85 -10.24 6.18
C CYS A 107 1.76 -11.39 5.74
N ARG A 108 2.67 -11.84 6.61
CA ARG A 108 3.50 -13.04 6.33
C ARG A 108 2.67 -14.30 6.21
N GLU A 109 1.77 -14.54 7.15
CA GLU A 109 0.89 -15.71 7.16
C GLU A 109 0.08 -15.83 5.87
N LYS A 110 -0.44 -14.70 5.38
CA LYS A 110 -1.29 -14.63 4.19
C LYS A 110 -0.53 -14.27 2.90
N ALA A 111 0.80 -14.24 2.93
CA ALA A 111 1.65 -13.85 1.79
C ALA A 111 1.29 -12.49 1.17
N ILE A 112 0.87 -11.53 2.00
CA ILE A 112 0.55 -10.17 1.59
C ILE A 112 1.85 -9.34 1.57
N ASN A 113 2.17 -8.72 0.45
CA ASN A 113 3.29 -7.80 0.35
C ASN A 113 2.97 -6.46 1.02
N VAL A 114 3.98 -5.82 1.59
CA VAL A 114 3.85 -4.49 2.18
C VAL A 114 4.72 -3.52 1.40
N GLY A 115 4.09 -2.49 0.84
CA GLY A 115 4.75 -1.33 0.25
C GLY A 115 4.67 -0.15 1.21
N VAL A 116 5.79 0.52 1.48
CA VAL A 116 5.85 1.69 2.35
C VAL A 116 6.17 2.92 1.52
N SER A 117 5.33 3.94 1.65
CA SER A 117 5.58 5.25 1.05
C SER A 117 6.51 6.03 1.97
N TRP A 118 7.81 6.14 1.57
CA TRP A 118 8.84 6.74 2.41
C TRP A 118 10.00 7.29 1.59
N GLU A 119 10.36 8.54 1.82
CA GLU A 119 11.45 9.24 1.13
C GLU A 119 12.77 9.21 1.92
N GLY A 120 12.87 8.36 2.95
CA GLY A 120 14.05 8.25 3.79
C GLY A 120 14.40 9.57 4.49
N PRO A 121 15.66 10.05 4.44
CA PRO A 121 16.06 11.29 5.10
C PRO A 121 15.33 12.55 4.61
N TRP A 122 14.67 12.46 3.45
CA TRP A 122 13.95 13.57 2.81
C TRP A 122 12.43 13.50 3.04
N ASN A 123 11.99 12.58 3.88
CA ASN A 123 10.56 12.36 4.15
C ASN A 123 9.83 13.63 4.59
N GLY A 124 10.43 14.42 5.49
CA GLY A 124 9.86 15.65 6.03
C GLY A 124 9.62 16.77 5.00
N VAL A 125 10.14 16.66 3.78
CA VAL A 125 9.85 17.60 2.69
C VAL A 125 8.42 17.42 2.16
N LEU A 126 7.91 16.19 2.14
CA LEU A 126 6.65 15.84 1.51
C LEU A 126 5.58 15.37 2.50
N ARG A 127 5.99 14.86 3.66
CA ARG A 127 5.14 14.20 4.65
C ARG A 127 5.33 14.81 6.03
N GLN A 128 4.28 14.76 6.83
CA GLN A 128 4.31 15.25 8.22
C GLN A 128 4.77 14.17 9.20
N LEU A 129 4.46 12.90 8.91
CA LEU A 129 4.78 11.77 9.76
C LEU A 129 5.95 10.98 9.17
N ASP A 130 6.81 10.44 10.03
CA ASP A 130 7.96 9.63 9.60
C ASP A 130 7.73 8.15 9.98
N PRO A 131 7.74 7.24 9.00
CA PRO A 131 7.56 5.81 9.26
C PRO A 131 8.84 5.14 9.81
N GLU A 132 9.99 5.82 9.91
CA GLU A 132 11.27 5.20 10.24
C GLU A 132 11.20 4.36 11.52
N LYS A 133 10.56 4.90 12.57
CA LYS A 133 10.40 4.17 13.83
C LYS A 133 9.58 2.88 13.67
N ALA A 134 8.49 2.93 12.92
CA ALA A 134 7.65 1.76 12.69
C ALA A 134 8.36 0.74 11.78
N VAL A 135 9.01 1.23 10.72
CA VAL A 135 9.76 0.42 9.76
C VAL A 135 11.00 -0.22 10.40
N SER A 136 11.74 0.50 11.26
CA SER A 136 12.91 -0.05 11.95
C SER A 136 12.56 -1.19 12.90
N MET A 137 11.38 -1.16 13.52
CA MET A 137 10.87 -2.27 14.33
C MET A 137 10.60 -3.53 13.49
N LEU A 138 10.43 -3.37 12.18
CA LEU A 138 10.12 -4.44 11.24
C LEU A 138 11.35 -4.96 10.50
N SER A 139 12.50 -4.29 10.62
CA SER A 139 13.76 -4.59 9.93
C SER A 139 14.42 -5.90 10.41
N SER A 140 13.65 -6.95 10.63
CA SER A 140 14.17 -8.30 10.78
C SER A 140 14.22 -8.98 9.40
N LYS A 141 15.12 -9.94 9.21
CA LYS A 141 15.21 -10.75 7.98
C LYS A 141 13.88 -11.42 7.59
N GLU A 142 12.93 -11.45 8.51
CA GLU A 142 11.61 -12.07 8.36
C GLU A 142 10.54 -11.13 7.79
N ASN A 143 10.71 -9.80 7.92
CA ASN A 143 9.72 -8.82 7.49
C ASN A 143 10.20 -8.10 6.23
N LYS A 144 9.87 -8.65 5.06
CA LYS A 144 10.16 -8.01 3.78
C LYS A 144 9.11 -6.93 3.49
N TYR A 145 9.59 -5.73 3.19
CA TYR A 145 8.79 -4.64 2.64
C TYR A 145 9.54 -4.00 1.46
N SER A 146 8.82 -3.35 0.59
CA SER A 146 9.37 -2.48 -0.45
C SER A 146 9.05 -1.04 -0.15
N VAL A 147 9.82 -0.13 -0.70
CA VAL A 147 9.60 1.31 -0.54
C VAL A 147 9.21 1.93 -1.88
N SER A 148 8.22 2.82 -1.84
CA SER A 148 7.91 3.74 -2.92
C SER A 148 8.24 5.15 -2.43
N ALA A 149 9.28 5.76 -3.01
CA ALA A 149 9.69 7.13 -2.70
C ALA A 149 9.18 8.08 -3.79
N THR A 150 8.46 9.11 -3.36
CA THR A 150 7.93 10.13 -4.25
C THR A 150 8.99 11.20 -4.50
N ILE A 151 9.20 11.54 -5.76
CA ILE A 151 10.17 12.56 -6.18
C ILE A 151 9.43 13.82 -6.60
N SER A 152 9.57 14.87 -5.82
CA SER A 152 9.06 16.22 -6.11
C SER A 152 10.14 17.10 -6.75
N ARG A 153 9.78 18.34 -7.08
CA ARG A 153 10.75 19.36 -7.54
C ARG A 153 11.85 19.57 -6.49
N GLU A 154 11.50 19.61 -5.21
CA GLU A 154 12.41 19.85 -4.09
C GLU A 154 13.36 18.69 -3.87
N THR A 155 12.94 17.47 -4.13
CA THR A 155 13.72 16.25 -3.94
C THR A 155 14.35 15.70 -5.23
N ALA A 156 14.10 16.33 -6.38
CA ALA A 156 14.61 15.86 -7.68
C ALA A 156 16.13 15.71 -7.73
N SER A 157 16.88 16.62 -7.11
CA SER A 157 18.34 16.53 -7.00
C SER A 157 18.83 15.48 -5.99
N LYS A 158 17.92 14.92 -5.17
CA LYS A 158 18.23 14.00 -4.07
C LYS A 158 17.98 12.52 -4.41
N GLN A 159 17.55 12.22 -5.62
CA GLN A 159 17.23 10.85 -6.05
C GLN A 159 18.35 9.85 -5.77
N ALA A 160 19.59 10.22 -6.06
CA ALA A 160 20.74 9.34 -5.83
C ALA A 160 21.00 9.10 -4.32
N GLU A 161 20.73 10.11 -3.48
CA GLU A 161 20.86 9.98 -2.01
C GLU A 161 19.76 9.08 -1.46
N ILE A 162 18.53 9.29 -1.89
CA ILE A 162 17.37 8.45 -1.53
C ILE A 162 17.63 6.99 -1.93
N TYR A 163 18.08 6.77 -3.17
CA TYR A 163 18.39 5.42 -3.65
C TYR A 163 19.47 4.75 -2.81
N ARG A 164 20.59 5.45 -2.53
CA ARG A 164 21.70 4.90 -1.71
C ARG A 164 21.23 4.58 -0.29
N PHE A 165 20.41 5.44 0.31
CA PHE A 165 19.86 5.23 1.65
C PHE A 165 19.14 3.89 1.78
N PHE A 166 18.29 3.54 0.81
CA PHE A 166 17.54 2.27 0.82
C PHE A 166 18.42 1.09 0.37
N ARG A 167 19.26 1.26 -0.64
CA ARG A 167 20.22 0.24 -1.07
C ARG A 167 21.11 -0.22 0.09
N ASP A 168 21.66 0.71 0.86
CA ASP A 168 22.56 0.40 1.96
C ASP A 168 21.85 -0.30 3.13
N ARG A 169 20.52 -0.24 3.16
CA ARG A 169 19.65 -0.98 4.07
C ARG A 169 19.14 -2.31 3.49
N GLY A 170 19.54 -2.66 2.28
CA GLY A 170 19.06 -3.86 1.60
C GLY A 170 17.57 -3.83 1.27
N THR A 171 16.98 -2.64 1.14
CA THR A 171 15.55 -2.45 0.87
C THR A 171 15.32 -2.09 -0.59
N ASN A 172 14.39 -2.77 -1.24
CA ASN A 172 13.96 -2.43 -2.60
C ASN A 172 13.21 -1.09 -2.58
N VAL A 173 13.62 -0.18 -3.46
CA VAL A 173 12.97 1.13 -3.61
C VAL A 173 12.60 1.39 -5.07
N SER A 174 11.38 1.89 -5.29
CA SER A 174 10.96 2.52 -6.54
C SER A 174 10.88 4.04 -6.36
N LEU A 175 11.35 4.79 -7.34
CA LEU A 175 11.28 6.25 -7.37
C LEU A 175 10.17 6.66 -8.33
N SER A 176 9.18 7.40 -7.85
CA SER A 176 8.00 7.80 -8.63
C SER A 176 7.89 9.33 -8.64
N PRO A 177 7.75 9.97 -9.80
CA PRO A 177 7.55 11.43 -9.84
C PRO A 177 6.18 11.80 -9.26
N VAL A 178 6.10 12.97 -8.64
CA VAL A 178 4.82 13.61 -8.29
C VAL A 178 4.02 13.84 -9.58
N ILE A 179 2.75 13.46 -9.55
CA ILE A 179 1.79 13.83 -10.61
C ILE A 179 1.08 15.12 -10.21
N PRO A 180 0.83 16.04 -11.16
CA PRO A 180 0.13 17.30 -10.88
C PRO A 180 -1.38 17.05 -10.71
N ALA A 181 -1.76 16.60 -9.51
CA ALA A 181 -3.14 16.32 -9.13
C ALA A 181 -3.34 16.55 -7.63
N GLY A 182 -4.56 16.83 -7.21
CA GLY A 182 -4.93 17.03 -5.79
C GLY A 182 -4.13 18.15 -5.14
N CYS A 183 -3.48 17.86 -4.01
CA CYS A 183 -2.66 18.84 -3.27
C CYS A 183 -1.35 19.24 -4.00
N ALA A 184 -0.98 18.54 -5.07
CA ALA A 184 0.25 18.82 -5.84
C ALA A 184 0.05 19.81 -7.02
N LEU A 185 -1.15 20.41 -7.15
CA LEU A 185 -1.49 21.43 -8.15
C LEU A 185 -1.03 22.84 -7.78
#